data_3ceaf71d9af7a406b08f14ad721a7f0d
#
_entry.id   3ceaf71d9af7a406b08f14ad721a7f0d
#
_cell.length_a   1.000
_cell.length_b   1.000
_cell.length_c   1.000
_cell.angle_alpha   90.00
_cell.angle_beta   90.00
_cell.angle_gamma   90.00
#
_symmetry.space_group_name_H-M   'P 1'
#
loop_
_entity.id
_entity.type
_entity.pdbx_description
1 polymer ?
#
loop_
_entity_poly.entity_id
_entity_poly.type
_entity_poly.pdbx_seq_one_letter_code
_entity_poly.pdbx_strand_id
1 'polypeptide(L)'
;ANWAIEVELRKPIARIFNQYNESFYLDSEGHTLSPRNLHTARVVVVNGEIPDRLNSPPVAELINNDSLKSIRKLDDVYRITNYVCNDPFLLAQIAQIHYNKRGEFVLIPQVGDHLIVFGSALTEKEVSEKFEKLKTFYKHGLPYEGWEKYDEINLKYEGQIVCKKK
;
A
#
# COMPACT_ATOMS: atom_id res chain seq x y z
N ALA A 1 17.16 39.03 -18.91
CA ALA A 1 16.29 38.17 -18.08
C ALA A 1 17.02 36.89 -17.83
N ASN A 2 17.20 36.55 -16.56
CA ASN A 2 17.78 35.24 -16.16
C ASN A 2 16.65 34.26 -15.99
N TRP A 3 16.71 33.16 -16.73
CA TRP A 3 15.79 32.03 -16.55
C TRP A 3 16.48 31.02 -15.62
N ALA A 4 15.83 30.67 -14.49
CA ALA A 4 16.24 29.57 -13.64
C ALA A 4 15.30 28.38 -13.91
N ILE A 5 15.86 27.22 -14.27
CA ILE A 5 15.11 25.97 -14.41
C ILE A 5 15.48 25.13 -13.19
N GLU A 6 14.50 24.89 -12.33
CA GLU A 6 14.63 23.96 -11.21
C GLU A 6 14.05 22.59 -11.65
N VAL A 7 14.85 21.54 -11.50
CA VAL A 7 14.45 20.18 -11.86
C VAL A 7 14.42 19.34 -10.60
N GLU A 8 13.23 18.88 -10.22
CA GLU A 8 13.04 17.95 -9.11
C GLU A 8 12.74 16.55 -9.63
N LEU A 9 13.45 15.56 -9.10
CA LEU A 9 13.20 14.17 -9.45
C LEU A 9 11.98 13.63 -8.67
N ARG A 10 11.05 13.02 -9.39
CA ARG A 10 9.90 12.36 -8.78
C ARG A 10 10.33 11.19 -7.90
N LYS A 11 9.76 11.11 -6.71
CA LYS A 11 10.07 10.06 -5.72
C LYS A 11 9.08 8.93 -5.82
N PRO A 12 9.45 7.74 -6.32
CA PRO A 12 8.57 6.58 -6.32
C PRO A 12 8.33 6.08 -4.88
N ILE A 13 7.10 5.67 -4.60
CA ILE A 13 6.67 5.10 -3.31
C ILE A 13 6.20 3.66 -3.43
N ALA A 14 5.79 3.22 -4.63
CA ALA A 14 5.36 1.86 -4.89
C ALA A 14 5.68 1.43 -6.31
N ARG A 15 5.88 0.12 -6.52
CA ARG A 15 5.86 -0.50 -7.83
C ARG A 15 4.62 -1.36 -7.98
N ILE A 16 3.78 -1.04 -8.95
CA ILE A 16 2.48 -1.70 -9.17
C ILE A 16 2.59 -2.67 -10.33
N PHE A 17 2.08 -3.88 -10.13
CA PHE A 17 1.84 -4.89 -11.15
C PHE A 17 0.33 -5.10 -11.23
N ASN A 18 -0.29 -4.62 -12.30
CA ASN A 18 -1.73 -4.62 -12.46
C ASN A 18 -2.30 -5.94 -13.01
N GLN A 19 -3.62 -6.06 -13.07
CA GLN A 19 -4.31 -7.25 -13.59
C GLN A 19 -4.06 -7.54 -15.08
N TYR A 20 -3.48 -6.59 -15.82
CA TYR A 20 -3.17 -6.72 -17.26
C TYR A 20 -1.71 -7.09 -17.53
N ASN A 21 -0.96 -7.50 -16.49
CA ASN A 21 0.47 -7.81 -16.57
C ASN A 21 1.35 -6.60 -16.96
N GLU A 22 0.87 -5.39 -16.73
CA GLU A 22 1.67 -4.18 -16.86
C GLU A 22 2.34 -3.84 -15.54
N SER A 23 3.51 -3.19 -15.58
CA SER A 23 4.14 -2.64 -14.38
C SER A 23 4.47 -1.18 -14.53
N PHE A 24 4.28 -0.41 -13.47
CA PHE A 24 4.59 1.00 -13.38
C PHE A 24 4.87 1.41 -11.94
N TYR A 25 5.46 2.58 -11.76
CA TYR A 25 5.63 3.17 -10.43
C TYR A 25 4.53 4.16 -10.11
N LEU A 26 4.23 4.29 -8.82
CA LEU A 26 3.44 5.37 -8.25
C LEU A 26 4.38 6.27 -7.46
N ASP A 27 4.31 7.59 -7.67
CA ASP A 27 5.14 8.55 -6.95
C ASP A 27 4.44 9.14 -5.72
N SER A 28 5.20 9.90 -4.93
CA SER A 28 4.71 10.55 -3.70
C SER A 28 3.63 11.63 -3.94
N GLU A 29 3.43 12.06 -5.17
CA GLU A 29 2.40 13.02 -5.57
C GLU A 29 1.16 12.34 -6.18
N GLY A 30 1.17 11.01 -6.28
CA GLY A 30 0.06 10.24 -6.82
C GLY A 30 0.01 10.15 -8.35
N HIS A 31 1.15 10.33 -9.03
CA HIS A 31 1.27 10.13 -10.47
C HIS A 31 1.88 8.78 -10.80
N THR A 32 1.47 8.23 -11.95
CA THR A 32 2.08 7.02 -12.48
C THR A 32 3.33 7.34 -13.30
N LEU A 33 4.38 6.51 -13.16
CA LEU A 33 5.65 6.69 -13.85
C LEU A 33 6.05 5.41 -14.59
N SER A 34 6.60 5.57 -15.80
CA SER A 34 7.13 4.44 -16.58
C SER A 34 8.38 3.84 -15.92
N PRO A 35 8.53 2.51 -15.86
CA PRO A 35 9.70 1.87 -15.30
C PRO A 35 10.98 2.07 -16.14
N ARG A 36 10.87 2.55 -17.38
CA ARG A 36 12.00 2.64 -18.32
C ARG A 36 13.08 3.64 -17.93
N ASN A 37 12.76 4.64 -17.12
CA ASN A 37 13.65 5.77 -16.80
C ASN A 37 14.09 5.80 -15.35
N LEU A 38 13.76 4.79 -14.55
CA LEU A 38 14.08 4.75 -13.14
C LEU A 38 15.05 3.62 -12.85
N HIS A 39 16.12 3.93 -12.13
CA HIS A 39 16.87 2.91 -11.41
C HIS A 39 15.90 2.15 -10.51
N THR A 40 16.15 0.85 -10.29
CA THR A 40 15.32 0.03 -9.42
C THR A 40 15.22 0.68 -8.04
N ALA A 41 14.09 1.33 -7.78
CA ALA A 41 13.82 1.94 -6.49
C ALA A 41 13.44 0.84 -5.48
N ARG A 42 13.98 0.92 -4.27
CA ARG A 42 13.59 0.06 -3.16
C ARG A 42 12.26 0.58 -2.59
N VAL A 43 11.16 0.11 -3.13
CA VAL A 43 9.80 0.50 -2.76
C VAL A 43 8.94 -0.73 -2.56
N VAL A 44 7.82 -0.56 -1.87
CA VAL A 44 6.87 -1.66 -1.68
C VAL A 44 6.27 -2.11 -3.02
N VAL A 45 6.10 -3.41 -3.18
CA VAL A 45 5.46 -3.99 -4.37
C VAL A 45 3.97 -4.13 -4.12
N VAL A 46 3.17 -3.68 -5.09
CA VAL A 46 1.71 -3.85 -5.09
C VAL A 46 1.30 -4.68 -6.29
N ASN A 47 0.50 -5.70 -6.09
CA ASN A 47 0.01 -6.54 -7.18
C ASN A 47 -1.44 -6.99 -6.97
N GLY A 48 -1.98 -7.74 -7.94
CA GLY A 48 -3.31 -8.34 -7.87
C GLY A 48 -4.30 -7.72 -8.85
N GLU A 49 -5.56 -7.66 -8.45
CA GLU A 49 -6.69 -7.23 -9.29
C GLU A 49 -6.77 -5.69 -9.42
N ILE A 50 -5.63 -5.02 -9.59
CA ILE A 50 -5.54 -3.57 -9.75
C ILE A 50 -5.98 -3.20 -11.18
N PRO A 51 -7.06 -2.41 -11.35
CA PRO A 51 -7.57 -2.06 -12.68
C PRO A 51 -6.87 -0.85 -13.31
N ASP A 52 -6.03 -0.16 -12.54
CA ASP A 52 -5.32 1.04 -12.99
C ASP A 52 -4.16 0.70 -13.92
N ARG A 53 -3.86 1.61 -14.84
CA ARG A 53 -2.80 1.48 -15.85
C ARG A 53 -1.81 2.64 -15.76
N LEU A 54 -0.71 2.55 -16.50
CA LEU A 54 0.33 3.58 -16.55
C LEU A 54 -0.22 5.00 -16.84
N ASN A 55 -1.26 5.09 -17.65
CA ASN A 55 -1.87 6.37 -18.03
C ASN A 55 -3.16 6.68 -17.23
N SER A 56 -3.34 6.06 -16.08
CA SER A 56 -4.46 6.38 -15.19
C SER A 56 -4.37 7.83 -14.71
N PRO A 57 -5.52 8.51 -14.48
CA PRO A 57 -5.53 9.84 -13.92
C PRO A 57 -4.76 9.92 -12.60
N PRO A 58 -4.16 11.06 -12.25
CA PRO A 58 -3.52 11.25 -10.95
C PRO A 58 -4.47 11.02 -9.80
N VAL A 59 -3.94 10.58 -8.66
CA VAL A 59 -4.73 10.30 -7.45
C VAL A 59 -5.59 11.49 -7.02
N ALA A 60 -5.09 12.72 -7.18
CA ALA A 60 -5.86 13.93 -6.86
C ALA A 60 -7.17 14.05 -7.65
N GLU A 61 -7.20 13.61 -8.91
CA GLU A 61 -8.42 13.59 -9.73
C GLU A 61 -9.36 12.45 -9.29
N LEU A 62 -8.82 11.30 -8.93
CA LEU A 62 -9.59 10.15 -8.47
C LEU A 62 -10.32 10.45 -7.16
N ILE A 63 -9.65 11.09 -6.20
CA ILE A 63 -10.22 11.44 -4.90
C ILE A 63 -11.43 12.37 -5.03
N ASN A 64 -11.45 13.23 -6.04
CA ASN A 64 -12.51 14.21 -6.26
C ASN A 64 -13.62 13.73 -7.20
N ASN A 65 -13.57 12.47 -7.66
CA ASN A 65 -14.53 11.93 -8.62
C ASN A 65 -15.10 10.60 -8.16
N ASP A 66 -16.31 10.62 -7.61
CA ASP A 66 -16.97 9.42 -7.05
C ASP A 66 -17.22 8.31 -8.09
N SER A 67 -17.44 8.66 -9.36
CA SER A 67 -17.60 7.68 -10.42
C SER A 67 -16.30 6.93 -10.70
N LEU A 68 -15.17 7.61 -10.63
CA LEU A 68 -13.85 6.99 -10.82
C LEU A 68 -13.44 6.13 -9.63
N LYS A 69 -13.74 6.54 -8.40
CA LYS A 69 -13.45 5.76 -7.18
C LYS A 69 -14.05 4.36 -7.21
N SER A 70 -15.22 4.18 -7.81
CA SER A 70 -15.87 2.88 -7.91
C SER A 70 -15.13 1.90 -8.84
N ILE A 71 -14.41 2.43 -9.84
CA ILE A 71 -13.77 1.65 -10.91
C ILE A 71 -12.25 1.56 -10.71
N ARG A 72 -11.64 2.59 -10.10
CA ARG A 72 -10.19 2.72 -9.90
C ARG A 72 -9.80 2.38 -8.46
N LYS A 73 -8.54 1.99 -8.28
CA LYS A 73 -7.98 1.62 -6.97
C LYS A 73 -6.68 2.35 -6.64
N LEU A 74 -6.21 3.19 -7.56
CA LEU A 74 -4.94 3.89 -7.40
C LEU A 74 -4.93 4.81 -6.17
N ASP A 75 -6.07 5.42 -5.81
CA ASP A 75 -6.22 6.25 -4.61
C ASP A 75 -6.13 5.41 -3.32
N ASP A 76 -6.74 4.22 -3.28
CA ASP A 76 -6.63 3.29 -2.15
C ASP A 76 -5.19 2.78 -2.01
N VAL A 77 -4.57 2.39 -3.13
CA VAL A 77 -3.15 1.98 -3.19
C VAL A 77 -2.24 3.11 -2.69
N TYR A 78 -2.48 4.33 -3.14
CA TYR A 78 -1.70 5.49 -2.73
C TYR A 78 -1.76 5.72 -1.22
N ARG A 79 -2.95 5.69 -0.60
CA ARG A 79 -3.10 5.88 0.85
C ARG A 79 -2.28 4.87 1.64
N ILE A 80 -2.35 3.58 1.27
CA ILE A 80 -1.57 2.53 1.95
C ILE A 80 -0.08 2.72 1.72
N THR A 81 0.35 2.87 0.48
CA THR A 81 1.78 2.91 0.13
C THR A 81 2.46 4.19 0.61
N ASN A 82 1.75 5.32 0.59
CA ASN A 82 2.26 6.57 1.13
C ASN A 82 2.44 6.50 2.65
N TYR A 83 1.50 5.87 3.36
CA TYR A 83 1.64 5.65 4.80
C TYR A 83 2.83 4.75 5.11
N VAL A 84 2.96 3.62 4.42
CA VAL A 84 4.09 2.69 4.59
C VAL A 84 5.43 3.35 4.27
N CYS A 85 5.51 4.11 3.18
CA CYS A 85 6.75 4.77 2.76
C CYS A 85 7.24 5.84 3.76
N ASN A 86 6.32 6.48 4.47
CA ASN A 86 6.64 7.53 5.45
C ASN A 86 6.86 6.98 6.88
N ASP A 87 6.66 5.69 7.11
CA ASP A 87 6.92 5.04 8.40
C ASP A 87 8.07 4.04 8.25
N PRO A 88 9.28 4.31 8.82
CA PRO A 88 10.45 3.44 8.69
C PRO A 88 10.22 2.01 9.19
N PHE A 89 9.39 1.83 10.22
CA PHE A 89 9.06 0.52 10.74
C PHE A 89 8.22 -0.28 9.75
N LEU A 90 7.15 0.32 9.21
CA LEU A 90 6.29 -0.35 8.23
C LEU A 90 7.03 -0.62 6.92
N LEU A 91 7.86 0.31 6.47
CA LEU A 91 8.68 0.13 5.27
C LEU A 91 9.65 -1.06 5.40
N ALA A 92 10.15 -1.32 6.59
CA ALA A 92 10.98 -2.49 6.88
C ALA A 92 10.18 -3.78 7.06
N GLN A 93 8.92 -3.68 7.50
CA GLN A 93 8.08 -4.85 7.82
C GLN A 93 7.24 -5.34 6.65
N ILE A 94 6.80 -4.47 5.74
CA ILE A 94 5.89 -4.83 4.66
C ILE A 94 6.67 -5.09 3.38
N ALA A 95 6.66 -6.34 2.91
CA ALA A 95 7.30 -6.74 1.66
C ALA A 95 6.45 -6.43 0.44
N GLN A 96 5.16 -6.75 0.53
CA GLN A 96 4.25 -6.71 -0.60
C GLN A 96 2.83 -6.42 -0.14
N ILE A 97 2.06 -5.81 -1.02
CA ILE A 97 0.63 -5.54 -0.87
C ILE A 97 -0.10 -6.23 -2.01
N HIS A 98 -1.06 -7.08 -1.70
CA HIS A 98 -1.86 -7.81 -2.69
C HIS A 98 -3.32 -7.36 -2.63
N TYR A 99 -3.88 -6.93 -3.75
CA TYR A 99 -5.30 -6.64 -3.89
C TYR A 99 -6.00 -7.86 -4.48
N ASN A 100 -6.84 -8.52 -3.70
CA ASN A 100 -7.42 -9.81 -4.06
C ASN A 100 -8.77 -9.66 -4.81
N LYS A 101 -9.29 -10.79 -5.32
CA LYS A 101 -10.58 -10.86 -6.05
C LYS A 101 -11.80 -10.52 -5.18
N ARG A 102 -11.66 -10.49 -3.86
CA ARG A 102 -12.73 -10.09 -2.93
C ARG A 102 -12.78 -8.58 -2.72
N GLY A 103 -11.86 -7.83 -3.33
CA GLY A 103 -11.76 -6.38 -3.15
C GLY A 103 -11.10 -5.98 -1.84
N GLU A 104 -10.18 -6.79 -1.33
CA GLU A 104 -9.48 -6.56 -0.08
C GLU A 104 -7.97 -6.46 -0.30
N PHE A 105 -7.32 -5.56 0.42
CA PHE A 105 -5.88 -5.51 0.51
C PHE A 105 -5.37 -6.50 1.56
N VAL A 106 -4.36 -7.26 1.18
CA VAL A 106 -3.63 -8.20 2.05
C VAL A 106 -2.17 -7.79 2.03
N LEU A 107 -1.58 -7.57 3.21
CA LEU A 107 -0.18 -7.24 3.35
C LEU A 107 0.62 -8.51 3.64
N ILE A 108 1.76 -8.63 2.98
CA ILE A 108 2.70 -9.74 3.16
C ILE A 108 3.92 -9.18 3.87
N PRO A 109 4.20 -9.62 5.10
CA PRO A 109 5.34 -9.12 5.87
C PRO A 109 6.67 -9.67 5.33
N GLN A 110 7.76 -8.97 5.66
CA GLN A 110 9.14 -9.42 5.37
C GLN A 110 9.55 -10.61 6.24
N VAL A 111 9.00 -10.70 7.44
CA VAL A 111 9.34 -11.71 8.44
C VAL A 111 8.06 -12.37 8.95
N GLY A 112 8.10 -13.70 9.02
CA GLY A 112 6.95 -14.52 9.42
C GLY A 112 6.12 -15.02 8.24
N ASP A 113 5.31 -16.04 8.48
CA ASP A 113 4.49 -16.72 7.46
C ASP A 113 3.02 -16.26 7.49
N HIS A 114 2.69 -15.32 8.37
CA HIS A 114 1.32 -14.86 8.53
C HIS A 114 0.95 -13.82 7.46
N LEU A 115 -0.32 -13.81 7.07
CA LEU A 115 -0.89 -12.77 6.22
C LEU A 115 -1.58 -11.72 7.07
N ILE A 116 -1.51 -10.46 6.64
CA ILE A 116 -2.20 -9.36 7.29
C ILE A 116 -3.37 -8.94 6.39
N VAL A 117 -4.60 -9.27 6.80
CA VAL A 117 -5.80 -8.86 6.08
C VAL A 117 -6.14 -7.43 6.48
N PHE A 118 -5.78 -6.50 5.59
CA PHE A 118 -6.00 -5.07 5.79
C PHE A 118 -7.44 -4.67 5.46
N GLY A 119 -8.02 -5.30 4.44
CA GLY A 119 -9.37 -5.00 3.94
C GLY A 119 -9.40 -3.76 3.05
N SER A 120 -10.27 -2.80 3.34
CA SER A 120 -10.43 -1.54 2.61
C SER A 120 -9.40 -0.47 3.01
N ALA A 121 -9.25 0.55 2.15
CA ALA A 121 -8.38 1.71 2.36
C ALA A 121 -9.03 3.00 1.81
N LEU A 122 -10.30 3.20 2.16
CA LEU A 122 -11.16 4.23 1.56
C LEU A 122 -10.82 5.64 2.04
N THR A 123 -10.24 5.78 3.24
CA THR A 123 -9.88 7.07 3.82
C THR A 123 -8.50 7.02 4.49
N GLU A 124 -7.86 8.18 4.60
CA GLU A 124 -6.61 8.35 5.34
C GLU A 124 -6.75 7.94 6.82
N LYS A 125 -7.88 8.28 7.44
CA LYS A 125 -8.19 7.92 8.83
C LYS A 125 -8.23 6.40 8.99
N GLU A 126 -8.96 5.70 8.13
CA GLU A 126 -9.06 4.23 8.16
C GLU A 126 -7.69 3.57 8.04
N VAL A 127 -6.86 4.03 7.10
CA VAL A 127 -5.51 3.52 6.89
C VAL A 127 -4.62 3.76 8.12
N SER A 128 -4.65 4.96 8.68
CA SER A 128 -3.90 5.32 9.87
C SER A 128 -4.29 4.45 11.07
N GLU A 129 -5.58 4.32 11.36
CA GLU A 129 -6.08 3.51 12.49
C GLU A 129 -5.68 2.04 12.38
N LYS A 130 -5.75 1.46 11.17
CA LYS A 130 -5.34 0.08 10.94
C LYS A 130 -3.84 -0.13 11.13
N PHE A 131 -3.00 0.77 10.63
CA PHE A 131 -1.55 0.66 10.84
C PHE A 131 -1.13 0.91 12.28
N GLU A 132 -1.78 1.84 13.01
CA GLU A 132 -1.51 2.04 14.42
C GLU A 132 -1.89 0.80 15.25
N LYS A 133 -3.01 0.15 14.96
CA LYS A 133 -3.36 -1.16 15.55
C LYS A 133 -2.30 -2.21 15.27
N LEU A 134 -1.87 -2.32 14.02
CA LEU A 134 -0.84 -3.29 13.61
C LEU A 134 0.48 -3.06 14.34
N LYS A 135 0.95 -1.80 14.40
CA LYS A 135 2.20 -1.45 15.11
C LYS A 135 2.11 -1.79 16.61
N THR A 136 0.98 -1.48 17.23
CA THR A 136 0.73 -1.82 18.64
C THR A 136 0.76 -3.33 18.86
N PHE A 137 0.14 -4.10 17.96
CA PHE A 137 0.13 -5.55 18.04
C PHE A 137 1.53 -6.16 17.85
N TYR A 138 2.32 -5.64 16.89
CA TYR A 138 3.71 -6.07 16.71
C TYR A 138 4.59 -5.72 17.92
N LYS A 139 4.34 -4.61 18.58
CA LYS A 139 5.13 -4.17 19.73
C LYS A 139 4.75 -4.88 21.02
N HIS A 140 3.48 -5.12 21.25
CA HIS A 140 2.95 -5.58 22.53
C HIS A 140 2.28 -6.96 22.50
N GLY A 141 1.81 -7.43 21.36
CA GLY A 141 1.12 -8.71 21.22
C GLY A 141 2.05 -9.85 20.79
N LEU A 142 2.67 -9.73 19.64
CA LEU A 142 3.51 -10.78 19.07
C LEU A 142 4.70 -11.21 19.93
N PRO A 143 5.43 -10.33 20.63
CA PRO A 143 6.54 -10.76 21.48
C PRO A 143 6.13 -11.71 22.61
N TYR A 144 4.89 -11.60 23.08
CA TYR A 144 4.37 -12.46 24.15
C TYR A 144 3.75 -13.76 23.63
N GLU A 145 3.17 -13.72 22.42
CA GLU A 145 2.42 -14.85 21.84
C GLU A 145 3.27 -15.73 20.90
N GLY A 146 4.34 -15.18 20.34
CA GLY A 146 5.20 -15.84 19.35
C GLY A 146 4.77 -15.53 17.91
N TRP A 147 5.76 -15.24 17.08
CA TRP A 147 5.58 -14.83 15.67
C TRP A 147 5.01 -15.95 14.77
N GLU A 148 5.24 -17.20 15.15
CA GLU A 148 4.83 -18.36 14.37
C GLU A 148 3.44 -18.90 14.72
N LYS A 149 2.77 -18.28 15.68
CA LYS A 149 1.50 -18.78 16.21
C LYS A 149 0.32 -18.56 15.30
N TYR A 150 0.39 -17.53 14.45
CA TYR A 150 -0.73 -17.08 13.64
C TYR A 150 -0.49 -17.27 12.16
N ASP A 151 -1.54 -17.69 11.42
CA ASP A 151 -1.59 -17.71 9.97
C ASP A 151 -2.10 -16.38 9.42
N GLU A 152 -2.99 -15.71 10.18
CA GLU A 152 -3.66 -14.50 9.73
C GLU A 152 -3.83 -13.50 10.86
N ILE A 153 -3.56 -12.25 10.56
CA ILE A 153 -3.83 -11.07 11.41
C ILE A 153 -4.84 -10.20 10.66
N ASN A 154 -6.05 -10.06 11.20
CA ASN A 154 -7.15 -9.37 10.53
C ASN A 154 -7.39 -8.00 11.18
N LEU A 155 -7.24 -6.93 10.38
CA LEU A 155 -7.35 -5.53 10.80
C LEU A 155 -8.70 -4.89 10.46
N LYS A 156 -9.61 -5.63 9.82
CA LYS A 156 -10.89 -5.08 9.31
C LYS A 156 -11.84 -4.63 10.42
N TYR A 157 -11.74 -5.21 11.60
CA TYR A 157 -12.66 -4.94 12.71
C TYR A 157 -12.25 -3.70 13.49
N GLU A 158 -13.23 -2.85 13.79
CA GLU A 158 -13.01 -1.64 14.55
C GLU A 158 -12.58 -1.96 15.99
N GLY A 159 -11.57 -1.23 16.49
CA GLY A 159 -11.09 -1.34 17.86
C GLY A 159 -10.44 -2.68 18.26
N GLN A 160 -10.33 -3.67 17.35
CA GLN A 160 -9.76 -4.97 17.68
C GLN A 160 -8.97 -5.59 16.52
N ILE A 161 -8.12 -6.54 16.87
CA ILE A 161 -7.41 -7.41 15.92
C ILE A 161 -7.89 -8.83 16.12
N VAL A 162 -8.30 -9.49 15.06
CA VAL A 162 -8.69 -10.89 15.08
C VAL A 162 -7.60 -11.72 14.44
N CYS A 163 -7.04 -12.68 15.18
CA CYS A 163 -5.99 -13.54 14.69
C CYS A 163 -6.49 -14.97 14.50
N LYS A 164 -6.11 -15.58 13.38
CA LYS A 164 -6.32 -16.99 13.14
C LYS A 164 -5.03 -17.73 13.48
N LYS A 165 -5.12 -18.72 14.37
CA LYS A 165 -4.00 -19.61 14.71
C LYS A 165 -3.75 -20.63 13.60
N LYS A 166 -2.49 -21.07 13.49
CA LYS A 166 -2.09 -22.23 12.67
C LYS A 166 -2.76 -23.50 13.13
#